data_208de6706e7b367bc4e47d14b69a1ec1
#
_entry.id   208de6706e7b367bc4e47d14b69a1ec1
#
_cell.length_a   1.000
_cell.length_b   1.000
_cell.length_c   1.000
_cell.angle_alpha   90.00
_cell.angle_beta   90.00
_cell.angle_gamma   90.00
#
_symmetry.space_group_name_H-M   'P 1'
#
loop_
_entity.id
_entity.type
_entity.pdbx_description
1 polymer ?
#
loop_
_entity_poly.entity_id
_entity_poly.type
_entity_poly.pdbx_seq_one_letter_code
_entity_poly.pdbx_strand_id
1 'polypeptide(L)'
;MRKVIRETEDNSITDNTNKGFWERMARIYTAFMSKNDIAYGQICKLSEQYIDSEKSVLELACGTGQITFLMAGKSGSWEATDYSENMIKEAKKRNQGEHKCEQLRFCVQDATNLTYEDEKFNVVVIANALHIMPQPEKALKEIHRVLKKDGILFAPTFVYERGYPKLPIWLMEKAGFKTYHKWQSEELKEYVGSEGFQVVGAALIKGKPLSEYVLVGKKE
;
A
#
# COMPACT_ATOMS: atom_id res chain seq x y z
N MET A 1 46.54 -17.01 15.03
CA MET A 1 45.87 -16.23 13.99
C MET A 1 44.53 -16.88 13.68
N ARG A 2 43.43 -16.43 14.27
CA ARG A 2 42.06 -16.89 13.96
C ARG A 2 41.45 -15.98 12.87
N LYS A 3 41.17 -16.55 11.71
CA LYS A 3 40.41 -15.88 10.63
C LYS A 3 38.96 -15.68 11.10
N VAL A 4 38.56 -14.44 11.30
CA VAL A 4 37.17 -14.06 11.46
C VAL A 4 36.57 -14.04 10.06
N ILE A 5 35.75 -15.05 9.76
CA ILE A 5 34.89 -15.05 8.57
C ILE A 5 33.70 -14.15 8.93
N ARG A 6 33.60 -13.01 8.27
CA ARG A 6 32.38 -12.19 8.28
C ARG A 6 31.40 -12.88 7.36
N GLU A 7 30.39 -13.50 7.91
CA GLU A 7 29.16 -13.85 7.19
C GLU A 7 28.42 -12.55 6.88
N THR A 8 28.55 -12.09 5.65
CA THR A 8 27.59 -11.13 5.08
C THR A 8 26.37 -11.94 4.68
N GLU A 9 25.35 -11.96 5.53
CA GLU A 9 24.04 -12.48 5.16
C GLU A 9 23.51 -11.66 3.97
N ASP A 10 23.50 -12.30 2.81
CA ASP A 10 22.86 -11.80 1.60
C ASP A 10 21.34 -11.90 1.77
N ASN A 11 20.75 -10.85 2.34
CA ASN A 11 19.31 -10.71 2.55
C ASN A 11 18.54 -10.32 1.26
N SER A 12 19.18 -10.35 0.09
CA SER A 12 18.61 -9.85 -1.16
C SER A 12 17.75 -10.86 -1.94
N ILE A 13 17.69 -12.14 -1.52
CA ILE A 13 17.09 -13.21 -2.34
C ILE A 13 15.58 -13.35 -2.17
N THR A 14 14.98 -12.88 -1.06
CA THR A 14 13.56 -13.13 -0.75
C THR A 14 12.60 -12.07 -1.29
N ASP A 15 13.07 -10.86 -1.57
CA ASP A 15 12.22 -9.72 -1.99
C ASP A 15 11.94 -9.69 -3.50
N ASN A 16 12.70 -10.43 -4.27
CA ASN A 16 12.67 -10.38 -5.74
C ASN A 16 11.44 -11.06 -6.38
N THR A 17 10.70 -11.90 -5.66
CA THR A 17 9.61 -12.69 -6.26
C THR A 17 8.33 -11.87 -6.47
N ASN A 18 7.91 -11.04 -5.54
CA ASN A 18 6.74 -10.18 -5.75
C ASN A 18 7.08 -9.01 -6.69
N LYS A 19 8.25 -8.40 -6.60
CA LYS A 19 8.69 -7.36 -7.54
C LYS A 19 8.63 -7.89 -8.97
N GLY A 20 9.25 -9.04 -9.26
CA GLY A 20 9.23 -9.63 -10.60
C GLY A 20 7.82 -10.01 -11.09
N PHE A 21 6.90 -10.39 -10.19
CA PHE A 21 5.49 -10.60 -10.54
C PHE A 21 4.84 -9.28 -10.96
N TRP A 22 4.96 -8.22 -10.16
CA TRP A 22 4.36 -6.92 -10.42
C TRP A 22 4.94 -6.23 -11.66
N GLU A 23 6.24 -6.36 -11.90
CA GLU A 23 6.89 -5.89 -13.12
C GLU A 23 6.24 -6.48 -14.39
N ARG A 24 5.88 -7.78 -14.37
CA ARG A 24 5.18 -8.45 -15.49
C ARG A 24 3.72 -8.06 -15.59
N MET A 25 3.06 -7.85 -14.45
CA MET A 25 1.63 -7.60 -14.38
C MET A 25 1.24 -6.15 -14.72
N ALA A 26 2.16 -5.18 -14.66
CA ALA A 26 1.87 -3.75 -14.74
C ALA A 26 0.95 -3.37 -15.91
N ARG A 27 1.16 -3.95 -17.10
CA ARG A 27 0.38 -3.62 -18.30
C ARG A 27 -1.09 -4.09 -18.25
N ILE A 28 -1.36 -5.20 -17.56
CA ILE A 28 -2.70 -5.80 -17.50
C ILE A 28 -3.38 -5.54 -16.16
N TYR A 29 -2.63 -5.04 -15.18
CA TYR A 29 -3.10 -4.80 -13.82
C TYR A 29 -4.29 -3.85 -13.77
N THR A 30 -4.23 -2.75 -14.51
CA THR A 30 -5.34 -1.78 -14.59
C THR A 30 -6.65 -2.44 -15.03
N ALA A 31 -6.61 -3.23 -16.11
CA ALA A 31 -7.80 -3.93 -16.62
C ALA A 31 -8.32 -5.00 -15.64
N PHE A 32 -7.40 -5.63 -14.89
CA PHE A 32 -7.77 -6.62 -13.88
C PHE A 32 -8.46 -5.96 -12.68
N MET A 33 -7.95 -4.81 -12.22
CA MET A 33 -8.43 -4.11 -11.02
C MET A 33 -9.64 -3.20 -11.26
N SER A 34 -9.94 -2.81 -12.50
CA SER A 34 -11.12 -1.98 -12.85
C SER A 34 -12.46 -2.59 -12.40
N LYS A 35 -12.50 -3.91 -12.16
CA LYS A 35 -13.69 -4.59 -11.61
C LYS A 35 -14.02 -4.22 -10.16
N ASN A 36 -13.10 -3.54 -9.46
CA ASN A 36 -13.26 -3.14 -8.06
C ASN A 36 -13.66 -1.66 -7.89
N ASP A 37 -14.07 -0.97 -8.94
CA ASP A 37 -14.36 0.47 -8.92
C ASP A 37 -15.35 0.89 -7.84
N ILE A 38 -16.37 0.06 -7.53
CA ILE A 38 -17.34 0.34 -6.45
C ILE A 38 -16.66 0.34 -5.09
N ALA A 39 -15.80 -0.65 -4.81
CA ALA A 39 -15.07 -0.73 -3.55
C ALA A 39 -14.09 0.45 -3.41
N TYR A 40 -13.38 0.79 -4.48
CA TYR A 40 -12.49 1.96 -4.49
C TYR A 40 -13.23 3.27 -4.27
N GLY A 41 -14.42 3.44 -4.84
CA GLY A 41 -15.28 4.59 -4.58
C GLY A 41 -15.67 4.72 -3.10
N GLN A 42 -15.97 3.61 -2.42
CA GLN A 42 -16.27 3.58 -0.99
C GLN A 42 -15.02 3.89 -0.15
N ILE A 43 -13.86 3.33 -0.50
CA ILE A 43 -12.57 3.63 0.15
C ILE A 43 -12.26 5.13 0.06
N CYS A 44 -12.39 5.70 -1.14
CA CYS A 44 -12.14 7.13 -1.35
C CYS A 44 -13.09 8.01 -0.55
N LYS A 45 -14.36 7.64 -0.43
CA LYS A 45 -15.32 8.37 0.40
C LYS A 45 -14.93 8.34 1.90
N LEU A 46 -14.41 7.21 2.39
CA LEU A 46 -13.92 7.11 3.77
C LEU A 46 -12.67 7.95 4.01
N SER A 47 -11.84 8.20 2.99
CA SER A 47 -10.64 9.02 3.12
C SER A 47 -10.91 10.53 3.17
N GLU A 48 -12.09 11.00 2.72
CA GLU A 48 -12.42 12.43 2.60
C GLU A 48 -12.37 13.19 3.92
N GLN A 49 -12.54 12.52 5.05
CA GLN A 49 -12.43 13.14 6.38
C GLN A 49 -10.99 13.34 6.84
N TYR A 50 -10.01 12.78 6.13
CA TYR A 50 -8.58 12.83 6.49
C TYR A 50 -7.73 13.55 5.45
N ILE A 51 -8.24 13.74 4.23
CA ILE A 51 -7.50 14.28 3.08
C ILE A 51 -8.25 15.52 2.56
N ASP A 52 -7.56 16.66 2.60
CA ASP A 52 -8.03 17.95 2.09
C ASP A 52 -6.89 18.71 1.40
N SER A 53 -7.18 19.88 0.84
CA SER A 53 -6.24 20.70 0.07
C SER A 53 -5.04 21.25 0.86
N GLU A 54 -5.00 21.09 2.18
CA GLU A 54 -3.87 21.50 3.03
C GLU A 54 -2.95 20.33 3.38
N LYS A 55 -3.35 19.09 3.08
CA LYS A 55 -2.61 17.89 3.45
C LYS A 55 -1.55 17.51 2.41
N SER A 56 -0.36 17.19 2.92
CA SER A 56 0.66 16.46 2.17
C SER A 56 0.45 14.95 2.35
N VAL A 57 0.31 14.23 1.25
CA VAL A 57 0.00 12.80 1.24
C VAL A 57 1.13 12.02 0.58
N LEU A 58 1.54 10.93 1.21
CA LEU A 58 2.38 9.89 0.61
C LEU A 58 1.53 8.64 0.37
N GLU A 59 1.55 8.10 -0.84
CA GLU A 59 0.96 6.82 -1.16
C GLU A 59 2.07 5.80 -1.44
N LEU A 60 2.04 4.69 -0.73
CA LEU A 60 2.95 3.56 -0.90
C LEU A 60 2.26 2.43 -1.65
N ALA A 61 3.01 1.75 -2.53
CA ALA A 61 2.51 0.68 -3.40
C ALA A 61 1.30 1.11 -4.25
N CYS A 62 1.39 2.28 -4.90
CA CYS A 62 0.30 2.87 -5.68
C CYS A 62 -0.09 2.06 -6.93
N GLY A 63 0.73 1.10 -7.34
CA GLY A 63 0.53 0.34 -8.57
C GLY A 63 0.46 1.25 -9.78
N THR A 64 -0.56 1.06 -10.62
CA THR A 64 -0.82 1.90 -11.79
C THR A 64 -1.78 3.07 -11.50
N GLY A 65 -2.00 3.39 -10.20
CA GLY A 65 -2.69 4.59 -9.75
C GLY A 65 -4.22 4.47 -9.62
N GLN A 66 -4.79 3.29 -9.33
CA GLN A 66 -6.24 3.10 -9.23
C GLN A 66 -6.88 3.98 -8.15
N ILE A 67 -6.30 3.99 -6.95
CA ILE A 67 -6.75 4.82 -5.83
C ILE A 67 -6.19 6.24 -5.97
N THR A 68 -4.95 6.37 -6.40
CA THR A 68 -4.26 7.65 -6.62
C THR A 68 -5.12 8.66 -7.36
N PHE A 69 -5.63 8.29 -8.55
CA PHE A 69 -6.38 9.22 -9.40
C PHE A 69 -7.76 9.59 -8.86
N LEU A 70 -8.30 8.81 -7.93
CA LEU A 70 -9.56 9.12 -7.25
C LEU A 70 -9.39 10.09 -6.09
N MET A 71 -8.18 10.13 -5.49
CA MET A 71 -7.94 10.84 -4.23
C MET A 71 -6.98 12.03 -4.38
N ALA A 72 -5.97 11.96 -5.25
CA ALA A 72 -4.88 12.93 -5.29
C ALA A 72 -5.36 14.37 -5.57
N GLY A 73 -6.40 14.54 -6.37
CA GLY A 73 -6.98 15.86 -6.68
C GLY A 73 -7.58 16.59 -5.47
N LYS A 74 -7.76 15.91 -4.34
CA LYS A 74 -8.34 16.47 -3.10
C LYS A 74 -7.27 16.99 -2.11
N SER A 75 -6.00 16.62 -2.33
CA SER A 75 -4.88 16.97 -1.45
C SER A 75 -4.12 18.20 -1.91
N GLY A 76 -3.35 18.82 -1.02
CA GLY A 76 -2.43 19.92 -1.35
C GLY A 76 -1.22 19.42 -2.14
N SER A 77 -0.71 18.23 -1.81
CA SER A 77 0.33 17.52 -2.56
C SER A 77 0.18 16.02 -2.39
N TRP A 78 0.50 15.27 -3.44
CA TRP A 78 0.44 13.81 -3.43
C TRP A 78 1.70 13.21 -4.04
N GLU A 79 2.44 12.43 -3.25
CA GLU A 79 3.56 11.63 -3.73
C GLU A 79 3.12 10.16 -3.78
N ALA A 80 2.91 9.63 -4.99
CA ALA A 80 2.55 8.24 -5.23
C ALA A 80 3.81 7.42 -5.53
N THR A 81 4.03 6.35 -4.78
CA THR A 81 5.24 5.55 -4.88
C THR A 81 4.94 4.06 -5.03
N ASP A 82 5.79 3.37 -5.76
CA ASP A 82 5.74 1.93 -5.90
C ASP A 82 7.16 1.38 -6.02
N TYR A 83 7.37 0.13 -5.60
CA TYR A 83 8.66 -0.54 -5.71
C TYR A 83 8.96 -0.98 -7.16
N SER A 84 7.92 -1.15 -8.00
CA SER A 84 8.01 -1.53 -9.40
C SER A 84 8.15 -0.31 -10.30
N GLU A 85 9.26 -0.24 -11.03
CA GLU A 85 9.49 0.80 -12.05
C GLU A 85 8.43 0.75 -13.16
N ASN A 86 7.98 -0.45 -13.55
CA ASN A 86 6.96 -0.62 -14.57
C ASN A 86 5.59 -0.13 -14.11
N MET A 87 5.22 -0.33 -12.83
CA MET A 87 4.00 0.25 -12.26
C MET A 87 4.04 1.78 -12.32
N ILE A 88 5.13 2.40 -11.88
CA ILE A 88 5.31 3.86 -11.93
C ILE A 88 5.28 4.38 -13.37
N LYS A 89 5.88 3.66 -14.33
CA LYS A 89 5.85 4.04 -15.74
C LYS A 89 4.41 4.04 -16.29
N GLU A 90 3.62 3.03 -15.99
CA GLU A 90 2.22 2.97 -16.43
C GLU A 90 1.36 4.03 -15.72
N ALA A 91 1.57 4.28 -14.42
CA ALA A 91 0.88 5.35 -13.69
C ALA A 91 1.18 6.74 -14.28
N LYS A 92 2.44 7.04 -14.59
CA LYS A 92 2.83 8.31 -15.25
C LYS A 92 2.16 8.49 -16.61
N LYS A 93 2.05 7.43 -17.43
CA LYS A 93 1.33 7.51 -18.71
C LYS A 93 -0.14 7.87 -18.54
N ARG A 94 -0.81 7.26 -17.57
CA ARG A 94 -2.21 7.55 -17.25
C ARG A 94 -2.41 9.00 -16.79
N ASN A 95 -1.49 9.52 -15.97
CA ASN A 95 -1.53 10.92 -15.51
C ASN A 95 -1.33 11.94 -16.64
N GLN A 96 -0.52 11.60 -17.64
CA GLN A 96 -0.33 12.46 -18.82
C GLN A 96 -1.54 12.49 -19.76
N GLY A 97 -2.37 11.44 -19.72
CA GLY A 97 -3.57 11.28 -20.55
C GLY A 97 -4.84 11.74 -19.86
N GLU A 98 -5.58 10.79 -19.31
CA GLU A 98 -6.95 10.98 -18.83
C GLU A 98 -7.07 11.64 -17.44
N HIS A 99 -6.00 11.63 -16.64
CA HIS A 99 -6.03 11.95 -15.20
C HIS A 99 -5.08 13.07 -14.78
N LYS A 100 -4.86 14.07 -15.65
CA LYS A 100 -3.92 15.15 -15.37
C LYS A 100 -4.19 15.80 -14.02
N CYS A 101 -3.26 15.63 -13.07
CA CYS A 101 -3.30 16.17 -11.71
C CYS A 101 -1.94 16.83 -11.41
N GLU A 102 -1.92 18.16 -11.23
CA GLU A 102 -0.67 18.94 -11.11
C GLU A 102 0.06 18.74 -9.79
N GLN A 103 -0.69 18.49 -8.70
CA GLN A 103 -0.13 18.23 -7.37
C GLN A 103 0.39 16.78 -7.18
N LEU A 104 0.20 15.91 -8.19
CA LEU A 104 0.56 14.50 -8.13
C LEU A 104 1.96 14.26 -8.71
N ARG A 105 2.79 13.57 -7.96
CA ARG A 105 4.12 13.12 -8.38
C ARG A 105 4.24 11.62 -8.21
N PHE A 106 5.00 10.98 -9.13
CA PHE A 106 5.27 9.54 -9.08
C PHE A 106 6.77 9.28 -8.96
N CYS A 107 7.19 8.45 -8.01
CA CYS A 107 8.57 7.99 -7.89
C CYS A 107 8.65 6.52 -7.44
N VAL A 108 9.79 5.90 -7.70
CA VAL A 108 10.09 4.55 -7.23
C VAL A 108 10.62 4.65 -5.81
N GLN A 109 10.04 3.90 -4.88
CA GLN A 109 10.47 3.83 -3.49
C GLN A 109 10.26 2.42 -2.93
N ASP A 110 11.13 2.04 -2.01
CA ASP A 110 10.92 0.88 -1.15
C ASP A 110 10.21 1.33 0.13
N ALA A 111 9.00 0.82 0.36
CA ALA A 111 8.21 1.16 1.54
C ALA A 111 8.90 0.77 2.87
N THR A 112 9.88 -0.15 2.83
CA THR A 112 10.65 -0.60 4.00
C THR A 112 11.91 0.22 4.26
N ASN A 113 12.25 1.16 3.35
CA ASN A 113 13.41 2.03 3.45
C ASN A 113 13.18 3.31 2.64
N LEU A 114 12.39 4.23 3.18
CA LEU A 114 11.98 5.46 2.52
C LEU A 114 13.09 6.52 2.58
N THR A 115 13.29 7.23 1.46
CA THR A 115 14.29 8.31 1.36
C THR A 115 13.79 9.66 1.89
N TYR A 116 12.60 9.72 2.46
CA TYR A 116 12.00 10.94 3.00
C TYR A 116 12.49 11.24 4.41
N GLU A 117 12.48 12.54 4.74
CA GLU A 117 12.75 13.03 6.09
C GLU A 117 11.63 12.62 7.06
N ASP A 118 11.94 12.62 8.36
CA ASP A 118 10.99 12.39 9.43
C ASP A 118 9.89 13.46 9.40
N GLU A 119 8.68 13.10 9.80
CA GLU A 119 7.55 14.02 9.99
C GLU A 119 7.21 14.89 8.76
N LYS A 120 7.38 14.35 7.56
CA LYS A 120 7.13 15.07 6.30
C LYS A 120 5.64 15.11 5.91
N PHE A 121 4.89 14.03 6.13
CA PHE A 121 3.55 13.85 5.59
C PHE A 121 2.45 13.94 6.65
N ASN A 122 1.31 14.52 6.27
CA ASN A 122 0.12 14.53 7.12
C ASN A 122 -0.63 13.20 7.07
N VAL A 123 -0.64 12.55 5.89
CA VAL A 123 -1.32 11.27 5.67
C VAL A 123 -0.39 10.35 4.87
N VAL A 124 -0.32 9.08 5.28
CA VAL A 124 0.26 8.01 4.47
C VAL A 124 -0.84 7.02 4.10
N VAL A 125 -0.97 6.76 2.80
CA VAL A 125 -1.89 5.76 2.24
C VAL A 125 -1.08 4.53 1.85
N ILE A 126 -1.51 3.35 2.27
CA ILE A 126 -0.96 2.07 1.81
C ILE A 126 -2.11 1.10 1.55
N ALA A 127 -2.46 0.93 0.27
CA ALA A 127 -3.63 0.14 -0.11
C ALA A 127 -3.22 -1.23 -0.68
N ASN A 128 -3.82 -2.28 -0.14
CA ASN A 128 -3.69 -3.66 -0.61
C ASN A 128 -2.23 -4.16 -0.74
N ALA A 129 -1.32 -3.66 0.10
CA ALA A 129 0.09 -3.99 0.05
C ALA A 129 0.62 -4.72 1.30
N LEU A 130 0.19 -4.36 2.52
CA LEU A 130 0.73 -4.93 3.76
C LEU A 130 0.69 -6.47 3.77
N HIS A 131 -0.40 -7.08 3.32
CA HIS A 131 -0.59 -8.54 3.32
C HIS A 131 0.34 -9.29 2.33
N ILE A 132 0.93 -8.58 1.36
CA ILE A 132 1.86 -9.14 0.37
C ILE A 132 3.32 -8.75 0.63
N MET A 133 3.60 -8.04 1.70
CA MET A 133 4.96 -7.73 2.14
C MET A 133 5.48 -8.84 3.03
N PRO A 134 6.75 -9.27 2.86
CA PRO A 134 7.35 -10.27 3.75
C PRO A 134 7.63 -9.70 5.15
N GLN A 135 7.88 -8.40 5.27
CA GLN A 135 8.22 -7.69 6.51
C GLN A 135 7.41 -6.39 6.62
N PRO A 136 6.07 -6.46 6.81
CA PRO A 136 5.21 -5.27 6.87
C PRO A 136 5.51 -4.37 8.07
N GLU A 137 6.10 -4.90 9.16
CA GLU A 137 6.56 -4.11 10.31
C GLU A 137 7.62 -3.07 9.92
N LYS A 138 8.49 -3.36 8.95
CA LYS A 138 9.47 -2.39 8.47
C LYS A 138 8.78 -1.23 7.73
N ALA A 139 7.80 -1.54 6.90
CA ALA A 139 7.01 -0.51 6.22
C ALA A 139 6.22 0.33 7.23
N LEU A 140 5.60 -0.28 8.26
CA LEU A 140 4.88 0.45 9.30
C LEU A 140 5.80 1.35 10.13
N LYS A 141 7.03 0.93 10.42
CA LYS A 141 8.04 1.77 11.08
C LYS A 141 8.44 2.98 10.24
N GLU A 142 8.67 2.79 8.94
CA GLU A 142 8.97 3.89 8.02
C GLU A 142 7.76 4.83 7.87
N ILE A 143 6.55 4.29 7.77
CA ILE A 143 5.30 5.08 7.76
C ILE A 143 5.20 5.93 9.03
N HIS A 144 5.43 5.31 10.20
CA HIS A 144 5.42 6.02 11.48
C HIS A 144 6.46 7.13 11.52
N ARG A 145 7.68 6.89 11.02
CA ARG A 145 8.77 7.87 10.97
C ARG A 145 8.41 9.09 10.11
N VAL A 146 7.92 8.86 8.89
CA VAL A 146 7.65 9.95 7.93
C VAL A 146 6.33 10.68 8.17
N LEU A 147 5.41 10.11 8.97
CA LEU A 147 4.21 10.80 9.41
C LEU A 147 4.55 11.89 10.43
N LYS A 148 3.93 13.06 10.27
CA LYS A 148 3.93 14.13 11.27
C LYS A 148 3.29 13.64 12.57
N LYS A 149 3.53 14.36 13.66
CA LYS A 149 2.78 14.15 14.89
C LYS A 149 1.26 14.23 14.60
N ASP A 150 0.49 13.31 15.18
CA ASP A 150 -0.94 13.17 14.92
C ASP A 150 -1.31 12.83 13.46
N GLY A 151 -0.33 12.46 12.64
CA GLY A 151 -0.52 12.07 11.25
C GLY A 151 -1.31 10.76 11.11
N ILE A 152 -1.92 10.59 9.94
CA ILE A 152 -2.87 9.51 9.67
C ILE A 152 -2.25 8.45 8.73
N LEU A 153 -2.30 7.20 9.17
CA LEU A 153 -2.16 6.02 8.32
C LEU A 153 -3.54 5.62 7.80
N PHE A 154 -3.73 5.59 6.49
CA PHE A 154 -4.93 5.10 5.81
C PHE A 154 -4.58 3.81 5.06
N ALA A 155 -5.01 2.66 5.58
CA ALA A 155 -4.54 1.34 5.16
C ALA A 155 -5.69 0.40 4.74
N PRO A 156 -6.32 0.58 3.58
CA PRO A 156 -7.20 -0.43 3.00
C PRO A 156 -6.41 -1.71 2.71
N THR A 157 -6.90 -2.85 3.18
CA THR A 157 -6.17 -4.13 3.05
C THR A 157 -7.14 -5.26 2.83
N PHE A 158 -6.85 -6.14 1.88
CA PHE A 158 -7.61 -7.38 1.72
C PHE A 158 -7.50 -8.25 2.96
N VAL A 159 -8.64 -8.70 3.47
CA VAL A 159 -8.74 -9.55 4.65
C VAL A 159 -9.36 -10.90 4.32
N TYR A 160 -8.91 -11.92 5.04
CA TYR A 160 -9.26 -13.32 4.83
C TYR A 160 -10.27 -13.76 5.88
N GLU A 161 -11.47 -13.13 5.84
CA GLU A 161 -12.58 -13.47 6.72
C GLU A 161 -13.02 -14.94 6.56
N ARG A 162 -13.71 -15.47 7.57
CA ARG A 162 -14.20 -16.86 7.53
C ARG A 162 -15.01 -17.12 6.26
N GLY A 163 -14.68 -18.19 5.54
CA GLY A 163 -15.38 -18.59 4.33
C GLY A 163 -14.90 -17.91 3.04
N TYR A 164 -13.76 -17.20 3.05
CA TYR A 164 -13.18 -16.65 1.82
C TYR A 164 -12.94 -17.74 0.76
N PRO A 165 -13.06 -17.45 -0.54
CA PRO A 165 -12.90 -18.43 -1.62
C PRO A 165 -11.43 -18.83 -1.80
N LYS A 166 -11.07 -20.03 -1.33
CA LYS A 166 -9.68 -20.53 -1.34
C LYS A 166 -9.14 -20.81 -2.74
N LEU A 167 -10.00 -21.29 -3.67
CA LEU A 167 -9.56 -21.72 -5.00
C LEU A 167 -9.02 -20.57 -5.87
N PRO A 168 -9.68 -19.40 -6.01
CA PRO A 168 -9.11 -18.27 -6.74
C PRO A 168 -7.77 -17.81 -6.16
N ILE A 169 -7.66 -17.74 -4.84
CA ILE A 169 -6.41 -17.32 -4.17
C ILE A 169 -5.29 -18.33 -4.45
N TRP A 170 -5.57 -19.62 -4.33
CA TRP A 170 -4.60 -20.66 -4.66
C TRP A 170 -4.13 -20.59 -6.12
N LEU A 171 -5.02 -20.31 -7.07
CA LEU A 171 -4.65 -20.13 -8.48
C LEU A 171 -3.73 -18.93 -8.69
N MET A 172 -3.99 -17.81 -8.01
CA MET A 172 -3.11 -16.63 -8.04
C MET A 172 -1.73 -16.94 -7.45
N GLU A 173 -1.69 -17.66 -6.33
CA GLU A 173 -0.44 -18.10 -5.70
C GLU A 173 0.36 -19.04 -6.62
N LYS A 174 -0.29 -19.93 -7.36
CA LYS A 174 0.35 -20.78 -8.40
C LYS A 174 0.88 -19.97 -9.59
N ALA A 175 0.27 -18.84 -9.90
CA ALA A 175 0.75 -17.90 -10.93
C ALA A 175 1.94 -17.04 -10.47
N GLY A 176 2.41 -17.21 -9.22
CA GLY A 176 3.57 -16.53 -8.66
C GLY A 176 3.25 -15.33 -7.77
N PHE A 177 1.96 -15.07 -7.51
CA PHE A 177 1.55 -14.10 -6.49
C PHE A 177 1.77 -14.70 -5.10
N LYS A 178 2.45 -13.98 -4.20
CA LYS A 178 2.66 -14.42 -2.82
C LYS A 178 1.88 -13.58 -1.84
N THR A 179 1.04 -14.25 -1.05
CA THR A 179 0.42 -13.68 0.14
C THR A 179 1.21 -14.15 1.36
N TYR A 180 1.86 -13.20 2.05
CA TYR A 180 2.65 -13.52 3.25
C TYR A 180 1.77 -13.55 4.49
N HIS A 181 0.75 -12.69 4.56
CA HIS A 181 -0.12 -12.55 5.73
C HIS A 181 -1.59 -12.66 5.31
N LYS A 182 -2.32 -13.57 5.94
CA LYS A 182 -3.76 -13.80 5.69
C LYS A 182 -4.56 -13.39 6.92
N TRP A 183 -4.47 -12.11 7.27
CA TRP A 183 -5.17 -11.55 8.42
C TRP A 183 -6.68 -11.54 8.27
N GLN A 184 -7.39 -11.77 9.36
CA GLN A 184 -8.75 -11.31 9.56
C GLN A 184 -8.74 -9.85 10.00
N SER A 185 -9.88 -9.17 9.97
CA SER A 185 -10.00 -7.74 10.31
C SER A 185 -9.42 -7.39 11.70
N GLU A 186 -9.76 -8.17 12.73
CA GLU A 186 -9.28 -7.90 14.09
C GLU A 186 -7.78 -8.18 14.24
N GLU A 187 -7.25 -9.22 13.58
CA GLU A 187 -5.81 -9.51 13.59
C GLU A 187 -4.99 -8.38 12.95
N LEU A 188 -5.47 -7.82 11.83
CA LEU A 188 -4.82 -6.66 11.18
C LEU A 188 -4.87 -5.43 12.09
N LYS A 189 -6.00 -5.20 12.76
CA LYS A 189 -6.19 -4.09 13.69
C LYS A 189 -5.23 -4.18 14.88
N GLU A 190 -5.12 -5.35 15.51
CA GLU A 190 -4.18 -5.60 16.61
C GLU A 190 -2.73 -5.45 16.14
N TYR A 191 -2.42 -5.98 14.96
CA TYR A 191 -1.09 -5.88 14.39
C TYR A 191 -0.66 -4.43 14.14
N VAL A 192 -1.49 -3.62 13.48
CA VAL A 192 -1.17 -2.20 13.25
C VAL A 192 -1.11 -1.42 14.56
N GLY A 193 -1.98 -1.75 15.52
CA GLY A 193 -1.94 -1.17 16.86
C GLY A 193 -0.62 -1.44 17.59
N SER A 194 -0.06 -2.66 17.46
CA SER A 194 1.22 -3.01 18.07
C SER A 194 2.44 -2.30 17.46
N GLU A 195 2.28 -1.71 16.28
CA GLU A 195 3.33 -0.95 15.57
C GLU A 195 3.27 0.58 15.84
N GLY A 196 2.57 1.02 16.89
CA GLY A 196 2.57 2.42 17.36
C GLY A 196 1.47 3.30 16.72
N PHE A 197 0.36 2.69 16.30
CA PHE A 197 -0.78 3.42 15.77
C PHE A 197 -2.04 3.24 16.62
N GLN A 198 -2.60 4.34 17.11
CA GLN A 198 -3.95 4.31 17.65
C GLN A 198 -4.97 4.11 16.53
N VAL A 199 -5.72 3.02 16.53
CA VAL A 199 -6.79 2.81 15.54
C VAL A 199 -7.97 3.73 15.86
N VAL A 200 -8.19 4.73 15.02
CA VAL A 200 -9.24 5.76 15.18
C VAL A 200 -10.45 5.55 14.27
N GLY A 201 -10.35 4.62 13.32
CA GLY A 201 -11.46 4.28 12.42
C GLY A 201 -11.22 2.95 11.74
N ALA A 202 -12.32 2.25 11.43
CA ALA A 202 -12.27 1.02 10.63
C ALA A 202 -13.61 0.76 9.93
N ALA A 203 -13.56 0.18 8.73
CA ALA A 203 -14.74 -0.23 7.99
C ALA A 203 -14.45 -1.47 7.14
N LEU A 204 -15.36 -2.45 7.15
CA LEU A 204 -15.28 -3.62 6.30
C LEU A 204 -16.12 -3.41 5.04
N ILE A 205 -15.48 -3.33 3.89
CA ILE A 205 -16.09 -3.23 2.57
C ILE A 205 -16.17 -4.64 1.98
N LYS A 206 -17.39 -5.13 1.76
CA LYS A 206 -17.60 -6.43 1.13
C LYS A 206 -17.21 -6.38 -0.34
N GLY A 207 -16.29 -7.25 -0.74
CA GLY A 207 -15.78 -7.37 -2.11
C GLY A 207 -15.65 -8.81 -2.57
N LYS A 208 -15.26 -8.99 -3.84
CA LYS A 208 -14.94 -10.30 -4.43
C LYS A 208 -13.61 -10.23 -5.15
N PRO A 209 -12.71 -11.20 -4.98
CA PRO A 209 -12.89 -12.45 -4.19
C PRO A 209 -12.72 -12.26 -2.67
N LEU A 210 -12.16 -11.14 -2.22
CA LEU A 210 -11.92 -10.83 -0.81
C LEU A 210 -12.64 -9.53 -0.42
N SER A 211 -12.94 -9.38 0.86
CA SER A 211 -13.36 -8.11 1.45
C SER A 211 -12.14 -7.23 1.71
N GLU A 212 -12.32 -5.91 1.69
CA GLU A 212 -11.30 -4.94 2.07
C GLU A 212 -11.62 -4.35 3.44
N TYR A 213 -10.68 -4.40 4.37
CA TYR A 213 -10.78 -3.74 5.66
C TYR A 213 -10.02 -2.42 5.59
N VAL A 214 -10.76 -1.32 5.62
CA VAL A 214 -10.18 0.02 5.66
C VAL A 214 -9.84 0.35 7.10
N LEU A 215 -8.57 0.32 7.44
CA LEU A 215 -8.08 0.69 8.77
C LEU A 215 -7.53 2.11 8.72
N VAL A 216 -7.86 2.89 9.74
CA VAL A 216 -7.31 4.24 9.95
C VAL A 216 -6.59 4.28 11.28
N GLY A 217 -5.28 4.45 11.21
CA GLY A 217 -4.41 4.60 12.36
C GLY A 217 -3.93 6.04 12.52
N LYS A 218 -3.87 6.54 13.74
CA LYS A 218 -3.24 7.81 14.08
C LYS A 218 -1.88 7.53 14.73
N LYS A 219 -0.83 8.23 14.31
CA LYS A 219 0.50 8.15 14.92
C LYS A 219 0.42 8.62 16.37
N GLU A 220 0.89 7.78 17.32
CA GLU A 220 1.05 8.09 18.74
C GLU A 220 2.30 8.91 19.03
#